data_df090bb6171d7f2bf03ea6eee2032399
#
_entry.id   df090bb6171d7f2bf03ea6eee2032399
#
_cell.length_a   1.000
_cell.length_b   1.000
_cell.length_c   1.000
_cell.angle_alpha   90.00
_cell.angle_beta   90.00
_cell.angle_gamma   90.00
#
_symmetry.space_group_name_H-M   'P 1'
#
loop_
_entity.id
_entity.type
_entity.pdbx_description
1 polymer ?
#
loop_
_entity_poly.entity_id
_entity_poly.type
_entity_poly.pdbx_seq_one_letter_code
_entity_poly.pdbx_strand_id
1 'polypeptide(L)'
;MKKVLKGGTVVGGSGSVRADVLIDGEKVAAVGTGEEMERLADEDTQIVDVEGCLLFPGFIDAHTHFDLHVAGTVTADDFATGTRAAVRGGTTTIVDFGTQYEGESLADGLRNWHEKADGKCSCDYGFHMSISDWNPSVSRELDDMMEAGITSFKLYMTYDTQVDDKTIFEILRRLKEV
;
A
#
# COMPACT_ATOMS: atom_id res chain seq x y z
N MET A 1 -0.36 -2.40 24.65
CA MET A 1 0.18 -1.23 25.39
C MET A 1 -0.48 0.01 24.81
N LYS A 2 -1.13 0.78 25.69
CA LYS A 2 -1.79 2.02 25.26
C LYS A 2 -0.81 3.19 25.22
N LYS A 3 -1.03 4.10 24.27
CA LYS A 3 -0.30 5.37 24.17
C LYS A 3 -1.27 6.50 23.90
N VAL A 4 -1.08 7.63 24.56
CA VAL A 4 -1.80 8.88 24.24
C VAL A 4 -0.80 9.87 23.66
N LEU A 5 -1.05 10.30 22.42
CA LEU A 5 -0.38 11.43 21.80
C LEU A 5 -1.11 12.69 22.25
N LYS A 6 -0.50 13.49 23.14
CA LYS A 6 -1.19 14.60 23.84
C LYS A 6 -0.81 15.96 23.28
N GLY A 7 -1.82 16.80 23.05
CA GLY A 7 -1.62 18.24 22.73
C GLY A 7 -1.34 18.55 21.26
N GLY A 8 -1.49 17.58 20.36
CA GLY A 8 -1.25 17.79 18.94
C GLY A 8 -2.42 18.40 18.19
N THR A 9 -2.23 18.63 16.90
CA THR A 9 -3.30 19.00 15.97
C THR A 9 -3.52 17.84 15.00
N VAL A 10 -4.64 17.16 15.12
CA VAL A 10 -5.02 16.04 14.23
C VAL A 10 -5.50 16.60 12.91
N VAL A 11 -4.93 16.12 11.81
CA VAL A 11 -5.23 16.53 10.43
C VAL A 11 -5.90 15.38 9.69
N GLY A 12 -7.10 15.62 9.19
CA GLY A 12 -7.87 14.66 8.41
C GLY A 12 -8.47 15.29 7.15
N GLY A 13 -9.20 14.50 6.36
CA GLY A 13 -9.80 14.95 5.10
C GLY A 13 -10.83 16.06 5.24
N SER A 14 -11.43 16.23 6.42
CA SER A 14 -12.42 17.29 6.72
C SER A 14 -11.82 18.53 7.37
N GLY A 15 -10.51 18.57 7.59
CA GLY A 15 -9.81 19.68 8.22
C GLY A 15 -8.93 19.26 9.38
N SER A 16 -8.56 20.22 10.23
CA SER A 16 -7.69 19.99 11.39
C SER A 16 -8.37 20.39 12.69
N VAL A 17 -8.09 19.65 13.76
CA VAL A 17 -8.63 19.91 15.10
C VAL A 17 -7.53 19.64 16.15
N ARG A 18 -7.45 20.50 17.18
CA ARG A 18 -6.59 20.21 18.33
C ARG A 18 -7.22 19.09 19.16
N ALA A 19 -6.57 17.98 19.25
CA ALA A 19 -7.05 16.79 19.93
C ALA A 19 -5.90 15.85 20.33
N ASP A 20 -6.17 15.01 21.31
CA ASP A 20 -5.32 13.91 21.70
C ASP A 20 -5.72 12.65 20.93
N VAL A 21 -4.77 11.73 20.72
CA VAL A 21 -5.00 10.46 20.03
C VAL A 21 -4.61 9.31 20.95
N LEU A 22 -5.58 8.44 21.28
CA LEU A 22 -5.31 7.19 21.99
C LEU A 22 -5.04 6.08 20.99
N ILE A 23 -3.91 5.46 21.14
CA ILE A 23 -3.50 4.25 20.41
C ILE A 23 -3.56 3.07 21.38
N ASP A 24 -4.26 1.99 21.01
CA ASP A 24 -4.29 0.73 21.73
C ASP A 24 -3.81 -0.40 20.80
N GLY A 25 -2.62 -0.92 21.12
CA GLY A 25 -1.94 -1.87 20.23
C GLY A 25 -1.63 -1.22 18.87
N GLU A 26 -2.26 -1.72 17.82
CA GLU A 26 -2.06 -1.28 16.42
C GLU A 26 -3.18 -0.36 15.91
N LYS A 27 -4.10 0.04 16.77
CA LYS A 27 -5.29 0.80 16.35
C LYS A 27 -5.38 2.14 17.03
N VAL A 28 -5.88 3.14 16.30
CA VAL A 28 -6.40 4.38 16.88
C VAL A 28 -7.73 4.05 17.57
N ALA A 29 -7.72 4.06 18.90
CA ALA A 29 -8.88 3.71 19.72
C ALA A 29 -9.81 4.89 19.94
N ALA A 30 -9.26 6.11 20.07
CA ALA A 30 -10.04 7.34 20.25
C ALA A 30 -9.27 8.56 19.75
N VAL A 31 -10.03 9.59 19.36
CA VAL A 31 -9.55 10.96 19.12
C VAL A 31 -10.48 11.88 19.88
N GLY A 32 -9.96 12.69 20.80
CA GLY A 32 -10.77 13.53 21.65
C GLY A 32 -9.92 14.50 22.50
N THR A 33 -10.53 15.13 23.48
CA THR A 33 -9.85 16.11 24.33
C THR A 33 -10.22 15.93 25.81
N GLY A 34 -9.31 16.33 26.71
CA GLY A 34 -9.57 16.50 28.12
C GLY A 34 -10.03 15.25 28.88
N GLU A 35 -11.05 15.38 29.73
CA GLU A 35 -11.51 14.33 30.64
C GLU A 35 -11.94 13.03 29.95
N GLU A 36 -12.39 13.07 28.69
CA GLU A 36 -12.80 11.88 27.96
C GLU A 36 -11.56 10.98 27.70
N MET A 37 -10.48 11.60 27.28
CA MET A 37 -9.22 10.88 27.02
C MET A 37 -8.57 10.37 28.32
N GLU A 38 -8.69 11.11 29.41
CA GLU A 38 -8.19 10.71 30.73
C GLU A 38 -8.91 9.46 31.28
N ARG A 39 -10.21 9.31 30.99
CA ARG A 39 -10.99 8.13 31.38
C ARG A 39 -10.63 6.87 30.60
N LEU A 40 -10.11 7.02 29.40
CA LEU A 40 -9.71 5.91 28.53
C LEU A 40 -8.27 5.45 28.78
N ALA A 41 -7.45 6.30 29.40
CA ALA A 41 -6.11 5.98 29.82
C ALA A 41 -6.15 5.16 31.14
N ASP A 42 -5.18 4.28 31.31
CA ASP A 42 -4.92 3.52 32.52
C ASP A 42 -3.52 3.87 33.08
N GLU A 43 -3.16 3.30 34.23
CA GLU A 43 -1.88 3.58 34.89
C GLU A 43 -0.65 3.20 34.04
N ASP A 44 -0.81 2.23 33.13
CA ASP A 44 0.24 1.76 32.23
C ASP A 44 0.27 2.51 30.89
N THR A 45 -0.61 3.49 30.68
CA THR A 45 -0.70 4.23 29.43
C THR A 45 0.47 5.20 29.28
N GLN A 46 1.25 5.04 28.23
CA GLN A 46 2.34 5.95 27.90
C GLN A 46 1.79 7.26 27.35
N ILE A 47 2.17 8.38 27.98
CA ILE A 47 1.85 9.73 27.46
C ILE A 47 3.03 10.21 26.62
N VAL A 48 2.75 10.63 25.39
CA VAL A 48 3.73 11.24 24.48
C VAL A 48 3.28 12.68 24.22
N ASP A 49 4.06 13.64 24.64
CA ASP A 49 3.81 15.05 24.35
C ASP A 49 4.10 15.34 22.88
N VAL A 50 3.09 15.82 22.18
CA VAL A 50 3.13 16.21 20.76
C VAL A 50 2.58 17.62 20.56
N GLU A 51 2.71 18.47 21.57
CA GLU A 51 2.30 19.88 21.46
C GLU A 51 3.04 20.58 20.33
N GLY A 52 2.30 21.33 19.52
CA GLY A 52 2.83 21.99 18.31
C GLY A 52 3.06 21.09 17.11
N CYS A 53 2.85 19.77 17.24
CA CYS A 53 2.95 18.83 16.13
C CYS A 53 1.62 18.70 15.38
N LEU A 54 1.72 18.42 14.09
CA LEU A 54 0.60 17.96 13.27
C LEU A 54 0.60 16.42 13.26
N LEU A 55 -0.56 15.84 13.57
CA LEU A 55 -0.77 14.40 13.61
C LEU A 55 -1.55 13.98 12.35
N PHE A 56 -0.90 13.24 11.48
CA PHE A 56 -1.51 12.68 10.28
C PHE A 56 -1.70 11.17 10.44
N PRO A 57 -2.70 10.57 9.76
CA PRO A 57 -2.63 9.14 9.46
C PRO A 57 -1.35 8.83 8.71
N GLY A 58 -0.86 7.59 8.81
CA GLY A 58 0.26 7.15 7.97
C GLY A 58 -0.08 7.35 6.49
N PHE A 59 0.90 7.81 5.72
CA PHE A 59 0.71 8.03 4.28
C PHE A 59 0.67 6.69 3.53
N ILE A 60 -0.05 6.68 2.41
CA ILE A 60 -0.10 5.56 1.47
C ILE A 60 0.63 5.99 0.21
N ASP A 61 1.69 5.26 -0.15
CA ASP A 61 2.35 5.40 -1.44
C ASP A 61 1.81 4.33 -2.38
N ALA A 62 0.95 4.75 -3.30
CA ALA A 62 0.27 3.86 -4.24
C ALA A 62 1.05 3.65 -5.56
N HIS A 63 2.33 4.02 -5.60
CA HIS A 63 3.12 3.84 -6.82
C HIS A 63 4.61 3.63 -6.50
N THR A 64 4.95 2.39 -6.15
CA THR A 64 6.33 1.99 -5.87
C THR A 64 6.80 0.92 -6.84
N HIS A 65 8.11 0.78 -6.97
CA HIS A 65 8.76 -0.25 -7.78
C HIS A 65 9.99 -0.79 -7.06
N PHE A 66 9.79 -1.79 -6.21
CA PHE A 66 10.87 -2.45 -5.48
C PHE A 66 11.28 -3.75 -6.17
N ASP A 67 12.59 -3.99 -6.22
CA ASP A 67 13.17 -5.19 -6.83
C ASP A 67 12.58 -5.52 -8.22
N LEU A 68 12.34 -4.46 -9.01
CA LEU A 68 11.80 -4.55 -10.36
C LEU A 68 12.94 -4.65 -11.37
N HIS A 69 12.91 -5.72 -12.17
CA HIS A 69 13.76 -5.84 -13.37
C HIS A 69 13.18 -5.01 -14.50
N VAL A 70 13.90 -4.01 -14.96
CA VAL A 70 13.49 -3.12 -16.05
C VAL A 70 14.69 -2.57 -16.80
N ALA A 71 14.58 -2.50 -18.13
CA ALA A 71 15.62 -1.94 -19.00
C ALA A 71 17.04 -2.53 -18.75
N GLY A 72 17.14 -3.83 -18.48
CA GLY A 72 18.40 -4.54 -18.26
C GLY A 72 19.07 -4.28 -16.90
N THR A 73 18.36 -3.67 -15.96
CA THR A 73 18.81 -3.42 -14.58
C THR A 73 17.74 -3.80 -13.58
N VAL A 74 18.00 -3.58 -12.30
CA VAL A 74 17.06 -3.76 -11.19
C VAL A 74 16.95 -2.44 -10.43
N THR A 75 15.76 -2.10 -9.95
CA THR A 75 15.57 -0.93 -9.07
C THR A 75 16.43 -1.06 -7.82
N ALA A 76 16.94 0.08 -7.31
CA ALA A 76 17.96 0.11 -6.27
C ALA A 76 17.49 -0.46 -4.92
N ASP A 77 16.20 -0.27 -4.59
CA ASP A 77 15.62 -0.76 -3.36
C ASP A 77 14.85 -2.07 -3.57
N ASP A 78 15.00 -2.97 -2.62
CA ASP A 78 14.12 -4.11 -2.40
C ASP A 78 13.00 -3.77 -1.41
N PHE A 79 12.09 -4.71 -1.13
CA PHE A 79 11.00 -4.50 -0.19
C PHE A 79 11.48 -4.21 1.24
N ALA A 80 12.63 -4.75 1.67
CA ALA A 80 13.15 -4.51 3.01
C ALA A 80 13.73 -3.09 3.16
N THR A 81 14.51 -2.64 2.18
CA THR A 81 15.17 -1.32 2.22
C THR A 81 14.19 -0.20 1.90
N GLY A 82 13.37 -0.37 0.86
CA GLY A 82 12.40 0.62 0.41
C GLY A 82 11.30 0.87 1.44
N THR A 83 10.70 -0.18 2.02
CA THR A 83 9.65 -0.01 3.05
C THR A 83 10.21 0.57 4.35
N ARG A 84 11.47 0.27 4.71
CA ARG A 84 12.15 0.92 5.84
C ARG A 84 12.33 2.42 5.61
N ALA A 85 12.69 2.82 4.40
CA ALA A 85 12.78 4.22 4.02
C ALA A 85 11.40 4.90 4.03
N ALA A 86 10.36 4.22 3.51
CA ALA A 86 8.98 4.67 3.52
C ALA A 86 8.50 5.00 4.94
N VAL A 87 8.65 4.07 5.89
CA VAL A 87 8.27 4.28 7.31
C VAL A 87 9.02 5.45 7.93
N ARG A 88 10.30 5.62 7.62
CA ARG A 88 11.09 6.77 8.10
C ARG A 88 10.55 8.11 7.58
N GLY A 89 9.90 8.11 6.43
CA GLY A 89 9.23 9.27 5.83
C GLY A 89 7.77 9.46 6.27
N GLY A 90 7.21 8.51 7.05
CA GLY A 90 5.82 8.56 7.51
C GLY A 90 4.83 7.81 6.60
N THR A 91 5.31 7.10 5.58
CA THR A 91 4.49 6.22 4.74
C THR A 91 4.37 4.87 5.44
N THR A 92 3.14 4.45 5.75
CA THR A 92 2.85 3.22 6.51
C THR A 92 2.19 2.14 5.66
N THR A 93 1.89 2.45 4.41
CA THR A 93 1.36 1.49 3.43
C THR A 93 1.93 1.82 2.07
N ILE A 94 2.36 0.80 1.35
CA ILE A 94 2.78 0.91 -0.05
C ILE A 94 1.90 0.04 -0.94
N VAL A 95 1.71 0.44 -2.21
CA VAL A 95 1.11 -0.43 -3.22
C VAL A 95 2.08 -0.51 -4.39
N ASP A 96 2.74 -1.67 -4.50
CA ASP A 96 3.71 -1.95 -5.56
C ASP A 96 3.05 -2.60 -6.78
N PHE A 97 3.81 -2.82 -7.85
CA PHE A 97 3.30 -3.37 -9.10
C PHE A 97 3.82 -4.81 -9.29
N GLY A 98 2.98 -5.79 -8.94
CA GLY A 98 3.17 -7.16 -9.40
C GLY A 98 3.23 -7.18 -10.92
N THR A 99 4.28 -7.74 -11.48
CA THR A 99 4.51 -7.72 -12.94
C THR A 99 4.42 -9.13 -13.49
N GLN A 100 3.51 -9.32 -14.44
CA GLN A 100 3.50 -10.48 -15.30
C GLN A 100 4.55 -10.28 -16.41
N TYR A 101 5.41 -11.24 -16.63
CA TYR A 101 6.29 -11.25 -17.79
C TYR A 101 5.70 -12.10 -18.92
N GLU A 102 6.23 -11.95 -20.15
CA GLU A 102 5.77 -12.69 -21.31
C GLU A 102 5.81 -14.21 -21.06
N GLY A 103 4.69 -14.90 -21.34
CA GLY A 103 4.52 -16.33 -21.12
C GLY A 103 4.15 -16.75 -19.69
N GLU A 104 4.08 -15.81 -18.74
CA GLU A 104 3.63 -16.08 -17.38
C GLU A 104 2.11 -15.91 -17.22
N SER A 105 1.54 -16.56 -16.22
CA SER A 105 0.19 -16.28 -15.73
C SER A 105 0.20 -15.04 -14.81
N LEU A 106 -0.97 -14.42 -14.59
CA LEU A 106 -1.10 -13.38 -13.56
C LEU A 106 -0.82 -13.93 -12.16
N ALA A 107 -1.23 -15.17 -11.91
CA ALA A 107 -0.96 -15.86 -10.64
C ALA A 107 0.55 -16.07 -10.41
N ASP A 108 1.32 -16.36 -11.44
CA ASP A 108 2.79 -16.45 -11.33
C ASP A 108 3.40 -15.09 -10.99
N GLY A 109 2.99 -14.04 -11.70
CA GLY A 109 3.43 -12.68 -11.43
C GLY A 109 3.12 -12.26 -9.98
N LEU A 110 1.90 -12.50 -9.52
CA LEU A 110 1.49 -12.17 -8.14
C LEU A 110 2.31 -12.97 -7.10
N ARG A 111 2.48 -14.27 -7.31
CA ARG A 111 3.31 -15.12 -6.44
C ARG A 111 4.75 -14.62 -6.35
N ASN A 112 5.36 -14.25 -7.48
CA ASN A 112 6.72 -13.71 -7.51
C ASN A 112 6.85 -12.44 -6.66
N TRP A 113 5.82 -11.56 -6.65
CA TRP A 113 5.84 -10.37 -5.83
C TRP A 113 5.62 -10.66 -4.35
N HIS A 114 4.77 -11.62 -4.00
CA HIS A 114 4.66 -12.11 -2.64
C HIS A 114 5.99 -12.68 -2.12
N GLU A 115 6.69 -13.47 -2.89
CA GLU A 115 8.01 -14.02 -2.50
C GLU A 115 9.06 -12.92 -2.24
N LYS A 116 8.94 -11.77 -2.92
CA LYS A 116 9.80 -10.61 -2.69
C LYS A 116 9.41 -9.82 -1.45
N ALA A 117 8.13 -9.74 -1.10
CA ALA A 117 7.57 -8.86 -0.07
C ALA A 117 7.32 -9.54 1.28
N ASP A 118 6.81 -10.79 1.26
CA ASP A 118 6.31 -11.46 2.45
C ASP A 118 7.40 -11.63 3.52
N GLY A 119 7.09 -11.14 4.72
CA GLY A 119 8.00 -11.17 5.86
C GLY A 119 9.19 -10.21 5.80
N LYS A 120 9.29 -9.37 4.76
CA LYS A 120 10.41 -8.42 4.58
C LYS A 120 9.99 -6.96 4.74
N CYS A 121 8.73 -6.65 4.52
CA CYS A 121 8.21 -5.28 4.61
C CYS A 121 8.20 -4.75 6.04
N SER A 122 8.55 -3.47 6.20
CA SER A 122 8.47 -2.73 7.47
C SER A 122 7.16 -1.96 7.63
N CYS A 123 6.29 -1.97 6.62
CA CYS A 123 4.95 -1.37 6.62
C CYS A 123 3.96 -2.32 5.94
N ASP A 124 2.68 -1.97 5.96
CA ASP A 124 1.67 -2.66 5.20
C ASP A 124 1.94 -2.52 3.69
N TYR A 125 1.54 -3.54 2.93
CA TYR A 125 1.72 -3.51 1.48
C TYR A 125 0.54 -4.17 0.76
N GLY A 126 0.35 -3.75 -0.47
CA GLY A 126 -0.55 -4.36 -1.44
C GLY A 126 0.05 -4.28 -2.82
N PHE A 127 -0.68 -4.80 -3.81
CA PHE A 127 -0.21 -4.83 -5.19
C PHE A 127 -1.28 -4.33 -6.17
N HIS A 128 -0.83 -3.58 -7.16
CA HIS A 128 -1.44 -3.51 -8.47
C HIS A 128 -0.90 -4.65 -9.32
N MET A 129 -1.60 -5.06 -10.37
CA MET A 129 -1.10 -6.06 -11.30
C MET A 129 -0.82 -5.46 -12.67
N SER A 130 0.41 -5.59 -13.16
CA SER A 130 0.79 -5.20 -14.52
C SER A 130 0.55 -6.37 -15.48
N ILE A 131 -0.19 -6.13 -16.57
CA ILE A 131 -0.50 -7.12 -17.59
C ILE A 131 0.35 -6.80 -18.83
N SER A 132 1.21 -7.72 -19.22
CA SER A 132 2.12 -7.58 -20.39
C SER A 132 1.91 -8.64 -21.45
N ASP A 133 1.25 -9.73 -21.11
CA ASP A 133 0.86 -10.79 -22.05
C ASP A 133 -0.66 -11.01 -21.93
N TRP A 134 -1.34 -11.02 -23.07
CA TRP A 134 -2.80 -11.11 -23.11
C TRP A 134 -3.28 -12.24 -24.02
N ASN A 135 -3.95 -13.19 -23.42
CA ASN A 135 -4.52 -14.34 -24.11
C ASN A 135 -5.78 -14.82 -23.36
N PRO A 136 -6.55 -15.78 -23.93
CA PRO A 136 -7.78 -16.25 -23.28
C PRO A 136 -7.60 -16.90 -21.90
N SER A 137 -6.41 -17.38 -21.55
CA SER A 137 -6.11 -17.88 -20.19
C SER A 137 -5.98 -16.73 -19.22
N VAL A 138 -5.13 -15.77 -19.53
CA VAL A 138 -4.90 -14.56 -18.73
C VAL A 138 -6.20 -13.78 -18.52
N SER A 139 -7.05 -13.71 -19.56
CA SER A 139 -8.36 -13.07 -19.44
C SER A 139 -9.28 -13.71 -18.37
N ARG A 140 -9.21 -15.01 -18.17
CA ARG A 140 -9.96 -15.71 -17.11
C ARG A 140 -9.37 -15.49 -15.72
N GLU A 141 -8.07 -15.33 -15.63
CA GLU A 141 -7.37 -15.12 -14.35
C GLU A 141 -7.67 -13.75 -13.71
N LEU A 142 -8.32 -12.82 -14.44
CA LEU A 142 -8.75 -11.55 -13.82
C LEU A 142 -9.73 -11.75 -12.67
N ASP A 143 -10.62 -12.75 -12.77
CA ASP A 143 -11.56 -13.08 -11.69
C ASP A 143 -10.77 -13.60 -10.46
N ASP A 144 -9.77 -14.45 -10.67
CA ASP A 144 -8.92 -14.99 -9.62
C ASP A 144 -8.09 -13.86 -8.95
N MET A 145 -7.63 -12.86 -9.74
CA MET A 145 -6.93 -11.69 -9.21
C MET A 145 -7.84 -10.85 -8.30
N MET A 146 -9.09 -10.64 -8.71
CA MET A 146 -10.07 -9.93 -7.87
C MET A 146 -10.33 -10.68 -6.57
N GLU A 147 -10.46 -12.01 -6.61
CA GLU A 147 -10.61 -12.84 -5.40
C GLU A 147 -9.37 -12.79 -4.50
N ALA A 148 -8.17 -12.66 -5.09
CA ALA A 148 -6.92 -12.47 -4.37
C ALA A 148 -6.73 -11.06 -3.80
N GLY A 149 -7.70 -10.14 -4.02
CA GLY A 149 -7.66 -8.76 -3.54
C GLY A 149 -6.94 -7.76 -4.46
N ILE A 150 -6.56 -8.18 -5.66
CA ILE A 150 -5.99 -7.29 -6.68
C ILE A 150 -7.13 -6.61 -7.43
N THR A 151 -7.35 -5.33 -7.16
CA THR A 151 -8.49 -4.56 -7.70
C THR A 151 -8.07 -3.48 -8.69
N SER A 152 -6.80 -3.43 -9.05
CA SER A 152 -6.26 -2.42 -9.96
C SER A 152 -5.16 -3.00 -10.83
N PHE A 153 -5.16 -2.57 -12.09
CA PHE A 153 -4.31 -3.13 -13.14
C PHE A 153 -3.57 -2.01 -13.88
N LYS A 154 -2.35 -2.31 -14.31
CA LYS A 154 -1.49 -1.40 -15.07
C LYS A 154 -1.19 -1.99 -16.43
N LEU A 155 -1.26 -1.14 -17.45
CA LEU A 155 -0.89 -1.48 -18.83
C LEU A 155 0.20 -0.51 -19.28
N TYR A 156 1.31 -1.05 -19.76
CA TYR A 156 2.39 -0.25 -20.31
C TYR A 156 2.15 0.03 -21.80
N MET A 157 2.37 1.26 -22.21
CA MET A 157 2.38 1.68 -23.61
C MET A 157 3.81 1.83 -24.15
N THR A 158 4.80 1.46 -23.35
CA THR A 158 6.23 1.56 -23.63
C THR A 158 6.99 0.48 -22.86
N TYR A 159 8.29 0.37 -23.05
CA TYR A 159 9.18 -0.65 -22.51
C TYR A 159 8.94 -2.05 -23.10
N ASP A 160 9.68 -3.03 -22.61
CA ASP A 160 9.61 -4.42 -23.07
C ASP A 160 8.29 -5.11 -22.68
N THR A 161 7.56 -4.53 -21.72
CA THR A 161 6.27 -5.00 -21.21
C THR A 161 5.08 -4.28 -21.84
N GLN A 162 5.30 -3.52 -22.92
CA GLN A 162 4.22 -2.79 -23.61
C GLN A 162 3.20 -3.72 -24.27
N VAL A 163 1.97 -3.28 -24.27
CA VAL A 163 0.86 -3.90 -25.00
C VAL A 163 0.30 -2.91 -26.04
N ASP A 164 -0.18 -3.41 -27.18
CA ASP A 164 -0.74 -2.57 -28.23
C ASP A 164 -2.13 -2.04 -27.91
N ASP A 165 -2.59 -1.04 -28.65
CA ASP A 165 -3.87 -0.37 -28.41
C ASP A 165 -5.06 -1.34 -28.48
N LYS A 166 -5.01 -2.34 -29.37
CA LYS A 166 -6.05 -3.36 -29.47
C LYS A 166 -6.14 -4.20 -28.19
N THR A 167 -5.00 -4.65 -27.72
CA THR A 167 -4.88 -5.42 -26.50
C THR A 167 -5.31 -4.61 -25.28
N ILE A 168 -4.91 -3.34 -25.19
CA ILE A 168 -5.37 -2.41 -24.14
C ILE A 168 -6.91 -2.34 -24.15
N PHE A 169 -7.51 -2.14 -25.30
CA PHE A 169 -8.97 -2.07 -25.42
C PHE A 169 -9.66 -3.37 -24.99
N GLU A 170 -9.12 -4.53 -25.38
CA GLU A 170 -9.66 -5.83 -24.99
C GLU A 170 -9.59 -6.05 -23.47
N ILE A 171 -8.45 -5.70 -22.85
CA ILE A 171 -8.27 -5.77 -21.39
C ILE A 171 -9.24 -4.85 -20.67
N LEU A 172 -9.32 -3.57 -21.07
CA LEU A 172 -10.23 -2.60 -20.44
C LEU A 172 -11.70 -3.02 -20.57
N ARG A 173 -12.09 -3.62 -21.70
CA ARG A 173 -13.43 -4.15 -21.87
C ARG A 173 -13.70 -5.30 -20.90
N ARG A 174 -12.76 -6.22 -20.73
CA ARG A 174 -12.88 -7.35 -19.81
C ARG A 174 -12.89 -6.88 -18.34
N LEU A 175 -12.04 -5.93 -17.98
CA LEU A 175 -12.01 -5.35 -16.63
C LEU A 175 -13.30 -4.63 -16.22
N LYS A 176 -14.12 -4.22 -17.18
CA LYS A 176 -15.44 -3.65 -16.89
C LYS A 176 -16.47 -4.73 -16.49
N GLU A 177 -16.19 -5.99 -16.74
CA GLU A 177 -17.09 -7.13 -16.52
C GLU A 177 -16.80 -7.85 -15.18
N VAL A 178 -15.66 -7.56 -14.54
CA VAL A 178 -15.21 -8.16 -13.27
C VAL A 178 -15.34 -7.21 -12.08
#